data_b53a4f4e94c577b1b674607c8d073c06
#
_entry.id   b53a4f4e94c577b1b674607c8d073c06
#
_cell.length_a   1.000
_cell.length_b   1.000
_cell.length_c   1.000
_cell.angle_alpha   90.00
_cell.angle_beta   90.00
_cell.angle_gamma   90.00
#
_symmetry.space_group_name_H-M   'P 1'
#
loop_
_entity.id
_entity.type
_entity.pdbx_description
1 polymer ?
#
loop_
_entity_poly.entity_id
_entity_poly.type
_entity_poly.pdbx_seq_one_letter_code
_entity_poly.pdbx_strand_id
1 'polypeptide(L)'
;MHYLIWPLVKFLVAFIIVQVIVAAMNWIERRLLGLMQARLGPNRVGSEIGIPWGLGQILADPIKFLLKEDIVPSSAEKVAYYLGPMMSILPALIVFCLIPYGPPPTFAPTQVNVGLLLILALTSTSVYGIILGGWASNNKYSLMGALRSAAQMVSYEVPFGLSIVGVLMISGSLDLVKIVRYQEMHVWNLFPQLVGCFTFFVAMNAENNRTPFDLPEAESELVAGYHTEYSAMKFAFYMLGEYSGMLVNCCLFTVLYLGGWTLCIAEWGITTTSLSKLGIVGGLIGAAIFIAKVMAIMMVYIWFRATFPRFRFDQLMDLGWKWMIPLALANIFVTGIILLALPAVEVGGIWHWLGEVILSIAGAAIIAFTLFLLTRTAKPARRIPAHAG
;
A
#
# COMPACT_ATOMS: atom_id res chain seq x y z
N MET A 1 -23.80 -4.17 -26.91
CA MET A 1 -22.93 -2.99 -26.88
C MET A 1 -22.95 -2.25 -25.53
N HIS A 2 -24.11 -1.96 -24.95
CA HIS A 2 -24.21 -1.24 -23.67
C HIS A 2 -23.49 -1.94 -22.50
N TYR A 3 -23.48 -3.28 -22.45
CA TYR A 3 -22.81 -4.07 -21.41
C TYR A 3 -21.29 -4.02 -21.45
N LEU A 4 -20.66 -3.64 -22.56
CA LEU A 4 -19.22 -3.53 -22.71
C LEU A 4 -18.73 -2.08 -22.57
N ILE A 5 -19.51 -1.12 -23.07
CA ILE A 5 -19.12 0.29 -23.09
C ILE A 5 -19.12 0.89 -21.68
N TRP A 6 -20.13 0.58 -20.85
CA TRP A 6 -20.27 1.18 -19.52
C TRP A 6 -19.15 0.77 -18.54
N PRO A 7 -18.74 -0.50 -18.43
CA PRO A 7 -17.56 -0.88 -17.66
C PRO A 7 -16.28 -0.23 -18.17
N LEU A 8 -16.10 -0.09 -19.49
CA LEU A 8 -14.94 0.53 -20.09
C LEU A 8 -14.86 2.03 -19.78
N VAL A 9 -15.99 2.73 -19.79
CA VAL A 9 -16.04 4.14 -19.37
C VAL A 9 -15.70 4.30 -17.89
N LYS A 10 -16.25 3.45 -17.02
CA LYS A 10 -15.91 3.45 -15.58
C LYS A 10 -14.41 3.20 -15.37
N PHE A 11 -13.85 2.26 -16.10
CA PHE A 11 -12.41 1.97 -16.08
C PHE A 11 -11.57 3.21 -16.46
N LEU A 12 -11.89 3.83 -17.60
CA LEU A 12 -11.17 5.03 -18.07
C LEU A 12 -11.27 6.18 -17.06
N VAL A 13 -12.44 6.42 -16.50
CA VAL A 13 -12.63 7.46 -15.48
C VAL A 13 -11.82 7.16 -14.23
N ALA A 14 -11.88 5.93 -13.72
CA ALA A 14 -11.09 5.51 -12.56
C ALA A 14 -9.58 5.63 -12.84
N PHE A 15 -9.13 5.20 -14.03
CA PHE A 15 -7.74 5.32 -14.47
C PHE A 15 -7.25 6.78 -14.46
N ILE A 16 -8.02 7.71 -15.05
CA ILE A 16 -7.65 9.14 -15.09
C ILE A 16 -7.58 9.70 -13.65
N ILE A 17 -8.56 9.40 -12.80
CA ILE A 17 -8.58 9.86 -11.41
C ILE A 17 -7.34 9.38 -10.66
N VAL A 18 -6.98 8.11 -10.82
CA VAL A 18 -5.79 7.51 -10.19
C VAL A 18 -4.53 8.22 -10.65
N GLN A 19 -4.37 8.46 -11.97
CA GLN A 19 -3.18 9.16 -12.50
C GLN A 19 -3.06 10.59 -11.93
N VAL A 20 -4.18 11.29 -11.80
CA VAL A 20 -4.21 12.64 -11.20
C VAL A 20 -3.82 12.57 -9.71
N ILE A 21 -4.33 11.58 -8.96
CA ILE A 21 -3.96 11.39 -7.54
C ILE A 21 -2.47 11.05 -7.40
N VAL A 22 -1.94 10.15 -8.21
CA VAL A 22 -0.52 9.76 -8.19
C VAL A 22 0.38 10.96 -8.50
N ALA A 23 0.04 11.76 -9.52
CA ALA A 23 0.78 12.97 -9.86
C ALA A 23 0.71 14.03 -8.74
N ALA A 24 -0.46 14.21 -8.12
CA ALA A 24 -0.65 15.10 -6.98
C ALA A 24 0.14 14.62 -5.75
N MET A 25 0.21 13.30 -5.52
CA MET A 25 0.96 12.73 -4.39
C MET A 25 2.46 13.01 -4.47
N ASN A 26 3.06 12.96 -5.64
CA ASN A 26 4.46 13.33 -5.83
C ASN A 26 4.73 14.79 -5.39
N TRP A 27 3.83 15.71 -5.74
CA TRP A 27 3.90 17.11 -5.29
C TRP A 27 3.70 17.24 -3.79
N ILE A 28 2.70 16.55 -3.20
CA ILE A 28 2.41 16.56 -1.76
C ILE A 28 3.62 16.04 -0.97
N GLU A 29 4.20 14.92 -1.40
CA GLU A 29 5.36 14.31 -0.76
C GLU A 29 6.54 15.27 -0.71
N ARG A 30 6.91 15.88 -1.85
CA ARG A 30 8.00 16.87 -1.90
C ARG A 30 7.75 18.08 -1.01
N ARG A 31 6.49 18.52 -0.90
CA ARG A 31 6.12 19.65 -0.05
C ARG A 31 6.14 19.30 1.42
N LEU A 32 5.61 18.14 1.81
CA LEU A 32 5.64 17.65 3.20
C LEU A 32 7.07 17.40 3.68
N LEU A 33 7.89 16.72 2.89
CA LEU A 33 9.30 16.51 3.21
C LEU A 33 10.04 17.86 3.34
N GLY A 34 9.73 18.84 2.48
CA GLY A 34 10.27 20.19 2.61
C GLY A 34 9.90 20.82 3.95
N LEU A 35 8.62 20.80 4.34
CA LEU A 35 8.15 21.35 5.62
C LEU A 35 8.80 20.65 6.82
N MET A 36 8.94 19.34 6.81
CA MET A 36 9.60 18.57 7.87
C MET A 36 11.08 18.90 7.99
N GLN A 37 11.73 19.26 6.88
CA GLN A 37 13.13 19.67 6.83
C GLN A 37 13.34 21.19 7.00
N ALA A 38 12.31 21.93 7.42
CA ALA A 38 12.32 23.39 7.55
C ALA A 38 12.75 24.14 6.28
N ARG A 39 12.40 23.60 5.09
CA ARG A 39 12.65 24.22 3.78
C ARG A 39 11.37 24.34 2.96
N LEU A 40 11.33 25.31 2.04
CA LEU A 40 10.24 25.46 1.11
C LEU A 40 10.31 24.32 0.06
N GLY A 41 9.23 23.56 -0.08
CA GLY A 41 9.05 22.62 -1.17
C GLY A 41 8.82 23.33 -2.52
N PRO A 42 8.33 22.63 -3.58
CA PRO A 42 8.04 23.24 -4.88
C PRO A 42 7.03 24.38 -4.71
N ASN A 43 7.43 25.62 -5.08
CA ASN A 43 6.61 26.82 -4.89
C ASN A 43 6.60 27.75 -6.10
N ARG A 44 7.59 27.66 -7.00
CA ARG A 44 7.76 28.61 -8.12
C ARG A 44 7.12 28.18 -9.42
N VAL A 45 7.00 26.87 -9.67
CA VAL A 45 6.48 26.35 -10.94
C VAL A 45 5.01 26.69 -11.07
N GLY A 46 4.66 27.47 -12.11
CA GLY A 46 3.30 27.93 -12.37
C GLY A 46 2.96 29.29 -11.74
N SER A 47 3.82 29.89 -10.90
CA SER A 47 3.53 31.20 -10.28
C SER A 47 3.38 32.32 -11.31
N GLU A 48 4.09 32.25 -12.43
CA GLU A 48 3.99 33.22 -13.54
C GLU A 48 2.65 33.15 -14.29
N ILE A 49 1.98 31.98 -14.22
CA ILE A 49 0.67 31.74 -14.87
C ILE A 49 -0.48 31.90 -13.84
N GLY A 50 -0.19 32.36 -12.61
CA GLY A 50 -1.18 32.55 -11.56
C GLY A 50 -1.57 31.28 -10.80
N ILE A 51 -0.87 30.17 -10.99
CA ILE A 51 -1.08 28.92 -10.23
C ILE A 51 -0.29 28.99 -8.93
N PRO A 52 -0.96 29.09 -7.75
CA PRO A 52 -0.27 29.25 -6.47
C PRO A 52 0.39 27.92 -6.02
N TRP A 53 1.33 28.03 -5.07
CA TRP A 53 1.91 26.92 -4.30
C TRP A 53 2.71 25.90 -5.12
N GLY A 54 3.10 26.22 -6.35
CA GLY A 54 3.88 25.31 -7.19
C GLY A 54 3.09 24.09 -7.71
N LEU A 55 1.76 24.19 -7.79
CA LEU A 55 0.91 23.14 -8.36
C LEU A 55 1.22 22.85 -9.83
N GLY A 56 1.85 23.79 -10.53
CA GLY A 56 2.36 23.57 -11.89
C GLY A 56 3.36 22.43 -12.01
N GLN A 57 3.98 22.00 -10.90
CA GLN A 57 4.90 20.86 -10.84
C GLN A 57 4.23 19.55 -11.29
N ILE A 58 2.94 19.39 -11.02
CA ILE A 58 2.15 18.20 -11.40
C ILE A 58 2.17 18.00 -12.92
N LEU A 59 2.17 19.08 -13.69
CA LEU A 59 2.25 19.04 -15.15
C LEU A 59 3.69 19.07 -15.66
N ALA A 60 4.56 19.80 -14.98
CA ALA A 60 5.97 19.94 -15.38
C ALA A 60 6.74 18.62 -15.36
N ASP A 61 6.48 17.74 -14.37
CA ASP A 61 7.17 16.46 -14.27
C ASP A 61 6.87 15.51 -15.44
N PRO A 62 5.61 15.24 -15.84
CA PRO A 62 5.32 14.45 -17.04
C PRO A 62 5.91 15.04 -18.33
N ILE A 63 5.79 16.36 -18.51
CA ILE A 63 6.34 17.04 -19.70
C ILE A 63 7.85 16.87 -19.77
N LYS A 64 8.55 17.03 -18.63
CA LYS A 64 9.99 16.80 -18.56
C LYS A 64 10.38 15.38 -18.99
N PHE A 65 9.64 14.35 -18.55
CA PHE A 65 9.93 12.98 -18.93
C PHE A 65 9.64 12.68 -20.41
N LEU A 66 8.65 13.34 -21.00
CA LEU A 66 8.33 13.23 -22.43
C LEU A 66 9.40 13.87 -23.32
N LEU A 67 9.97 15.01 -22.89
CA LEU A 67 10.96 15.77 -23.68
C LEU A 67 12.40 15.29 -23.44
N LYS A 68 12.64 14.50 -22.37
CA LYS A 68 13.97 14.00 -22.04
C LYS A 68 14.42 12.95 -23.04
N GLU A 69 15.69 12.97 -23.44
CA GLU A 69 16.30 11.98 -24.31
C GLU A 69 16.20 10.57 -23.72
N ASP A 70 15.78 9.63 -24.54
CA ASP A 70 15.62 8.23 -24.16
C ASP A 70 16.86 7.43 -24.56
N ILE A 71 17.66 7.06 -23.56
CA ILE A 71 18.91 6.33 -23.75
C ILE A 71 18.63 4.84 -23.47
N VAL A 72 19.10 3.97 -24.37
CA VAL A 72 19.08 2.53 -24.24
C VAL A 72 20.51 2.02 -24.34
N PRO A 73 21.05 1.31 -23.31
CA PRO A 73 22.38 0.73 -23.36
C PRO A 73 22.52 -0.22 -24.55
N SER A 74 23.66 -0.19 -25.25
CA SER A 74 23.90 -1.04 -26.42
C SER A 74 23.93 -2.54 -26.08
N SER A 75 24.28 -2.89 -24.85
CA SER A 75 24.35 -4.24 -24.31
C SER A 75 23.02 -4.76 -23.73
N ALA A 76 21.98 -3.93 -23.68
CA ALA A 76 20.69 -4.29 -23.11
C ALA A 76 19.85 -5.16 -24.04
N GLU A 77 19.14 -6.15 -23.47
CA GLU A 77 18.16 -6.94 -24.21
C GLU A 77 16.86 -6.14 -24.37
N LYS A 78 16.65 -5.61 -25.58
CA LYS A 78 15.62 -4.60 -25.86
C LYS A 78 14.21 -5.04 -25.46
N VAL A 79 13.79 -6.27 -25.75
CA VAL A 79 12.42 -6.74 -25.48
C VAL A 79 12.15 -6.75 -23.97
N ALA A 80 13.00 -7.40 -23.20
CA ALA A 80 12.87 -7.46 -21.75
C ALA A 80 13.03 -6.07 -21.10
N TYR A 81 13.91 -5.22 -21.65
CA TYR A 81 14.14 -3.86 -21.19
C TYR A 81 12.89 -2.96 -21.31
N TYR A 82 12.09 -3.09 -22.37
CA TYR A 82 10.82 -2.38 -22.51
C TYR A 82 9.67 -3.04 -21.74
N LEU A 83 9.68 -4.37 -21.60
CA LEU A 83 8.64 -5.08 -20.85
C LEU A 83 8.73 -4.84 -19.33
N GLY A 84 9.94 -4.67 -18.79
CA GLY A 84 10.14 -4.45 -17.35
C GLY A 84 9.25 -3.34 -16.76
N PRO A 85 9.37 -2.09 -17.23
CA PRO A 85 8.53 -0.98 -16.73
C PRO A 85 7.03 -1.21 -16.94
N MET A 86 6.63 -1.84 -18.05
CA MET A 86 5.21 -2.14 -18.32
C MET A 86 4.65 -3.16 -17.32
N MET A 87 5.40 -4.23 -17.03
CA MET A 87 5.01 -5.26 -16.07
C MET A 87 4.98 -4.73 -14.63
N SER A 88 5.70 -3.67 -14.31
CA SER A 88 5.65 -3.03 -13.01
C SER A 88 4.38 -2.18 -12.83
N ILE A 89 3.93 -1.44 -13.85
CA ILE A 89 2.80 -0.53 -13.73
C ILE A 89 1.44 -1.18 -14.04
N LEU A 90 1.36 -2.10 -15.02
CA LEU A 90 0.10 -2.66 -15.49
C LEU A 90 -0.71 -3.38 -14.38
N PRO A 91 -0.10 -4.20 -13.51
CA PRO A 91 -0.84 -4.86 -12.43
C PRO A 91 -1.54 -3.87 -11.52
N ALA A 92 -0.82 -2.81 -11.09
CA ALA A 92 -1.39 -1.78 -10.23
C ALA A 92 -2.58 -1.08 -10.88
N LEU A 93 -2.50 -0.77 -12.19
CA LEU A 93 -3.60 -0.13 -12.93
C LEU A 93 -4.83 -1.04 -13.02
N ILE A 94 -4.66 -2.34 -13.23
CA ILE A 94 -5.76 -3.30 -13.28
C ILE A 94 -6.43 -3.44 -11.91
N VAL A 95 -5.64 -3.44 -10.83
CA VAL A 95 -6.16 -3.54 -9.47
C VAL A 95 -7.12 -2.40 -9.13
N PHE A 96 -6.89 -1.19 -9.63
CA PHE A 96 -7.81 -0.07 -9.40
C PHE A 96 -9.23 -0.30 -9.93
N CYS A 97 -9.43 -1.19 -10.89
CA CYS A 97 -10.77 -1.57 -11.36
C CYS A 97 -11.50 -2.49 -10.39
N LEU A 98 -10.77 -3.16 -9.49
CA LEU A 98 -11.32 -4.12 -8.54
C LEU A 98 -11.65 -3.46 -7.20
N ILE A 99 -11.06 -2.31 -6.90
CA ILE A 99 -11.25 -1.60 -5.63
C ILE A 99 -12.58 -0.83 -5.68
N PRO A 100 -13.49 -1.06 -4.72
CA PRO A 100 -14.71 -0.27 -4.59
C PRO A 100 -14.40 1.08 -3.91
N TYR A 101 -14.65 2.17 -4.63
CA TYR A 101 -14.43 3.53 -4.12
C TYR A 101 -15.63 4.11 -3.35
N GLY A 102 -16.78 3.45 -3.44
CA GLY A 102 -18.00 3.92 -2.82
C GLY A 102 -19.12 2.89 -2.91
N PRO A 103 -20.33 3.25 -2.47
CA PRO A 103 -21.45 2.32 -2.41
C PRO A 103 -21.84 1.80 -3.80
N PRO A 104 -22.10 0.46 -3.93
CA PRO A 104 -22.57 -0.10 -5.16
C PRO A 104 -24.00 0.41 -5.49
N PRO A 105 -24.45 0.45 -6.77
CA PRO A 105 -23.75 -0.07 -7.95
C PRO A 105 -22.88 0.98 -8.68
N THR A 106 -22.90 2.25 -8.27
CA THR A 106 -22.37 3.35 -9.06
C THR A 106 -20.85 3.46 -8.96
N PHE A 107 -20.31 3.35 -7.75
CA PHE A 107 -18.90 3.59 -7.41
C PHE A 107 -18.10 2.31 -7.10
N ALA A 108 -18.69 1.14 -7.32
CA ALA A 108 -17.96 -0.13 -7.38
C ALA A 108 -17.81 -0.53 -8.84
N PRO A 109 -16.63 -0.37 -9.47
CA PRO A 109 -16.46 -0.62 -10.91
C PRO A 109 -16.77 -2.05 -11.29
N THR A 110 -16.29 -2.99 -10.51
CA THR A 110 -16.54 -4.43 -10.68
C THR A 110 -16.86 -5.08 -9.34
N GLN A 111 -17.82 -5.99 -9.34
CA GLN A 111 -18.12 -6.81 -8.16
C GLN A 111 -17.68 -8.25 -8.47
N VAL A 112 -16.59 -8.68 -7.85
CA VAL A 112 -16.01 -10.01 -8.02
C VAL A 112 -15.98 -10.71 -6.67
N ASN A 113 -16.62 -11.88 -6.58
CA ASN A 113 -16.70 -12.63 -5.31
C ASN A 113 -15.33 -12.99 -4.71
N VAL A 114 -14.31 -13.13 -5.55
CA VAL A 114 -12.91 -13.42 -5.18
C VAL A 114 -12.01 -12.20 -5.42
N GLY A 115 -12.55 -10.99 -5.33
CA GLY A 115 -11.86 -9.75 -5.68
C GLY A 115 -10.55 -9.55 -4.94
N LEU A 116 -10.51 -9.85 -3.64
CA LEU A 116 -9.31 -9.72 -2.82
C LEU A 116 -8.19 -10.68 -3.28
N LEU A 117 -8.51 -11.93 -3.58
CA LEU A 117 -7.52 -12.90 -4.06
C LEU A 117 -6.94 -12.47 -5.42
N LEU A 118 -7.80 -11.94 -6.31
CA LEU A 118 -7.36 -11.44 -7.61
C LEU A 118 -6.44 -10.22 -7.47
N ILE A 119 -6.71 -9.34 -6.51
CA ILE A 119 -5.82 -8.19 -6.22
C ILE A 119 -4.45 -8.69 -5.77
N LEU A 120 -4.39 -9.61 -4.80
CA LEU A 120 -3.12 -10.17 -4.32
C LEU A 120 -2.34 -10.86 -5.45
N ALA A 121 -3.01 -11.62 -6.31
CA ALA A 121 -2.37 -12.27 -7.45
C ALA A 121 -1.82 -11.26 -8.48
N LEU A 122 -2.50 -10.14 -8.68
CA LEU A 122 -2.03 -9.10 -9.60
C LEU A 122 -0.87 -8.30 -9.01
N THR A 123 -0.92 -7.94 -7.72
CA THR A 123 0.17 -7.20 -7.09
C THR A 123 1.47 -7.99 -7.09
N SER A 124 1.43 -9.31 -6.83
CA SER A 124 2.62 -10.17 -6.90
C SER A 124 3.26 -10.24 -8.28
N THR A 125 2.53 -10.01 -9.37
CA THR A 125 3.12 -9.98 -10.71
C THR A 125 4.02 -8.78 -10.97
N SER A 126 3.91 -7.70 -10.18
CA SER A 126 4.77 -6.50 -10.31
C SER A 126 6.26 -6.80 -10.07
N VAL A 127 6.57 -7.81 -9.24
CA VAL A 127 7.94 -8.27 -8.94
C VAL A 127 8.68 -8.68 -10.21
N TYR A 128 7.99 -9.32 -11.15
CA TYR A 128 8.60 -9.72 -12.43
C TYR A 128 9.05 -8.52 -13.25
N GLY A 129 8.35 -7.38 -13.16
CA GLY A 129 8.75 -6.14 -13.84
C GLY A 129 10.12 -5.64 -13.37
N ILE A 130 10.38 -5.71 -12.06
CA ILE A 130 11.63 -5.28 -11.44
C ILE A 130 12.77 -6.25 -11.81
N ILE A 131 12.52 -7.56 -11.72
CA ILE A 131 13.52 -8.59 -12.05
C ILE A 131 13.92 -8.49 -13.54
N LEU A 132 12.93 -8.42 -14.44
CA LEU A 132 13.18 -8.31 -15.88
C LEU A 132 13.95 -7.03 -16.21
N GLY A 133 13.58 -5.91 -15.60
CA GLY A 133 14.27 -4.64 -15.83
C GLY A 133 15.71 -4.63 -15.38
N GLY A 134 15.99 -5.14 -14.19
CA GLY A 134 17.36 -5.25 -13.69
C GLY A 134 18.23 -6.22 -14.48
N TRP A 135 17.67 -7.36 -14.90
CA TRP A 135 18.37 -8.35 -15.71
C TRP A 135 18.63 -7.85 -17.13
N ALA A 136 17.63 -7.26 -17.78
CA ALA A 136 17.73 -6.75 -19.15
C ALA A 136 18.72 -5.59 -19.31
N SER A 137 18.99 -4.85 -18.25
CA SER A 137 19.94 -3.72 -18.24
C SER A 137 21.40 -4.14 -18.43
N ASN A 138 21.72 -5.42 -18.26
CA ASN A 138 23.07 -6.00 -18.37
C ASN A 138 24.13 -5.23 -17.53
N ASN A 139 23.73 -4.69 -16.38
CA ASN A 139 24.58 -4.00 -15.44
C ASN A 139 24.59 -4.76 -14.10
N LYS A 140 25.77 -4.95 -13.50
CA LYS A 140 25.94 -5.68 -12.22
C LYS A 140 25.16 -5.02 -11.07
N TYR A 141 25.19 -3.70 -10.99
CA TYR A 141 24.47 -2.96 -9.95
C TYR A 141 22.96 -3.05 -10.12
N SER A 142 22.47 -2.95 -11.35
CA SER A 142 21.06 -3.07 -11.67
C SER A 142 20.53 -4.48 -11.36
N LEU A 143 21.29 -5.53 -11.71
CA LEU A 143 20.94 -6.91 -11.38
C LEU A 143 20.90 -7.16 -9.87
N MET A 144 21.92 -6.69 -9.14
CA MET A 144 21.96 -6.83 -7.67
C MET A 144 20.81 -6.07 -6.99
N GLY A 145 20.47 -4.88 -7.47
CA GLY A 145 19.31 -4.12 -6.98
C GLY A 145 17.99 -4.86 -7.21
N ALA A 146 17.80 -5.41 -8.41
CA ALA A 146 16.61 -6.18 -8.75
C ALA A 146 16.47 -7.45 -7.90
N LEU A 147 17.54 -8.19 -7.67
CA LEU A 147 17.53 -9.39 -6.83
C LEU A 147 17.23 -9.06 -5.35
N ARG A 148 17.80 -7.96 -4.82
CA ARG A 148 17.48 -7.50 -3.46
C ARG A 148 16.00 -7.09 -3.34
N SER A 149 15.47 -6.35 -4.33
CA SER A 149 14.06 -5.96 -4.37
C SER A 149 13.14 -7.18 -4.42
N ALA A 150 13.42 -8.12 -5.31
CA ALA A 150 12.64 -9.35 -5.45
C ALA A 150 12.64 -10.17 -4.15
N ALA A 151 13.81 -10.36 -3.53
CA ALA A 151 13.92 -11.06 -2.25
C ALA A 151 13.11 -10.38 -1.14
N GLN A 152 13.12 -9.05 -1.09
CA GLN A 152 12.33 -8.26 -0.15
C GLN A 152 10.84 -8.44 -0.40
N MET A 153 10.36 -8.17 -1.61
CA MET A 153 8.93 -8.22 -1.96
C MET A 153 8.35 -9.62 -1.71
N VAL A 154 8.99 -10.69 -2.21
CA VAL A 154 8.53 -12.07 -2.00
C VAL A 154 8.50 -12.44 -0.51
N SER A 155 9.49 -11.99 0.28
CA SER A 155 9.54 -12.28 1.72
C SER A 155 8.44 -11.56 2.50
N TYR A 156 8.06 -10.35 2.11
CA TYR A 156 7.02 -9.57 2.79
C TYR A 156 5.61 -9.81 2.23
N GLU A 157 5.47 -10.39 1.05
CA GLU A 157 4.18 -10.83 0.51
C GLU A 157 3.55 -11.93 1.40
N VAL A 158 4.36 -12.80 2.00
CA VAL A 158 3.87 -13.84 2.91
C VAL A 158 3.19 -13.25 4.15
N PRO A 159 3.83 -12.43 5.01
CA PRO A 159 3.16 -11.79 6.15
C PRO A 159 2.06 -10.83 5.72
N PHE A 160 2.14 -10.20 4.55
CA PHE A 160 1.09 -9.38 3.97
C PHE A 160 -0.19 -10.21 3.74
N GLY A 161 -0.09 -11.33 3.03
CA GLY A 161 -1.21 -12.25 2.81
C GLY A 161 -1.75 -12.84 4.10
N LEU A 162 -0.88 -13.30 5.02
CA LEU A 162 -1.30 -13.85 6.32
C LEU A 162 -2.05 -12.82 7.19
N SER A 163 -1.68 -11.55 7.16
CA SER A 163 -2.36 -10.49 7.91
C SER A 163 -3.82 -10.31 7.50
N ILE A 164 -4.12 -10.55 6.21
CA ILE A 164 -5.46 -10.44 5.65
C ILE A 164 -6.35 -11.62 6.07
N VAL A 165 -5.77 -12.80 6.28
CA VAL A 165 -6.52 -14.01 6.66
C VAL A 165 -7.36 -13.78 7.93
N GLY A 166 -6.84 -13.08 8.93
CA GLY A 166 -7.59 -12.73 10.13
C GLY A 166 -8.87 -11.94 9.85
N VAL A 167 -8.80 -10.98 8.92
CA VAL A 167 -9.96 -10.21 8.45
C VAL A 167 -10.96 -11.09 7.72
N LEU A 168 -10.47 -12.03 6.88
CA LEU A 168 -11.32 -12.97 6.15
C LEU A 168 -12.05 -13.95 7.06
N MET A 169 -11.39 -14.39 8.14
CA MET A 169 -12.01 -15.28 9.13
C MET A 169 -13.19 -14.61 9.83
N ILE A 170 -13.09 -13.31 10.12
CA ILE A 170 -14.15 -12.53 10.76
C ILE A 170 -15.27 -12.20 9.77
N SER A 171 -14.93 -11.74 8.57
CA SER A 171 -15.93 -11.28 7.58
C SER A 171 -16.57 -12.41 6.77
N GLY A 172 -15.98 -13.61 6.73
CA GLY A 172 -16.48 -14.77 5.99
C GLY A 172 -16.54 -14.59 4.46
N SER A 173 -15.88 -13.58 3.88
CA SER A 173 -15.97 -13.28 2.46
C SER A 173 -14.69 -12.71 1.86
N LEU A 174 -14.42 -13.07 0.59
CA LEU A 174 -13.33 -12.48 -0.23
C LEU A 174 -13.80 -11.26 -1.05
N ASP A 175 -15.09 -10.93 -0.98
CA ASP A 175 -15.66 -9.76 -1.66
C ASP A 175 -15.43 -8.50 -0.83
N LEU A 176 -14.72 -7.54 -1.40
CA LEU A 176 -14.36 -6.28 -0.74
C LEU A 176 -15.60 -5.48 -0.28
N VAL A 177 -16.69 -5.53 -1.05
CA VAL A 177 -17.94 -4.83 -0.68
C VAL A 177 -18.59 -5.48 0.54
N LYS A 178 -18.55 -6.81 0.62
CA LYS A 178 -19.10 -7.53 1.79
C LYS A 178 -18.26 -7.29 3.04
N ILE A 179 -16.94 -7.21 2.91
CA ILE A 179 -16.04 -6.87 4.02
C ILE A 179 -16.36 -5.47 4.58
N VAL A 180 -16.59 -4.48 3.72
CA VAL A 180 -16.98 -3.13 4.16
C VAL A 180 -18.34 -3.14 4.85
N ARG A 181 -19.33 -3.87 4.28
CA ARG A 181 -20.66 -4.00 4.91
C ARG A 181 -20.61 -4.70 6.27
N TYR A 182 -19.74 -5.69 6.40
CA TYR A 182 -19.52 -6.34 7.70
C TYR A 182 -19.02 -5.33 8.74
N GLN A 183 -18.03 -4.53 8.41
CA GLN A 183 -17.50 -3.47 9.29
C GLN A 183 -18.53 -2.38 9.58
N GLU A 184 -19.48 -2.14 8.68
CA GLU A 184 -20.57 -1.18 8.88
C GLU A 184 -21.54 -1.63 9.99
N MET A 185 -21.87 -2.92 10.03
CA MET A 185 -22.76 -3.51 11.04
C MET A 185 -22.08 -3.69 12.40
N HIS A 186 -20.76 -3.77 12.41
CA HIS A 186 -19.96 -4.07 13.59
C HIS A 186 -19.00 -2.93 13.90
N VAL A 187 -17.75 -3.25 14.23
CA VAL A 187 -16.66 -2.28 14.45
C VAL A 187 -15.65 -2.41 13.32
N TRP A 188 -14.89 -1.36 13.07
CA TRP A 188 -13.78 -1.41 12.12
C TRP A 188 -12.80 -2.53 12.51
N ASN A 189 -12.37 -3.32 11.53
CA ASN A 189 -11.42 -4.41 11.73
C ASN A 189 -10.08 -3.96 12.32
N LEU A 190 -9.81 -2.66 12.32
CA LEU A 190 -8.67 -2.06 13.01
C LEU A 190 -8.60 -2.49 14.49
N PHE A 191 -9.74 -2.55 15.20
CA PHE A 191 -9.78 -2.89 16.62
C PHE A 191 -9.64 -4.40 16.86
N PRO A 192 -10.51 -5.28 16.32
CA PRO A 192 -10.41 -6.71 16.57
C PRO A 192 -9.18 -7.37 15.91
N GLN A 193 -8.59 -6.75 14.88
CA GLN A 193 -7.43 -7.25 14.16
C GLN A 193 -6.21 -6.32 14.28
N LEU A 194 -5.92 -5.85 15.49
CA LEU A 194 -4.84 -4.89 15.77
C LEU A 194 -3.47 -5.43 15.30
N VAL A 195 -3.19 -6.71 15.56
CA VAL A 195 -1.97 -7.39 15.11
C VAL A 195 -1.94 -7.50 13.59
N GLY A 196 -3.05 -7.94 12.98
CA GLY A 196 -3.19 -8.02 11.53
C GLY A 196 -3.00 -6.66 10.86
N CYS A 197 -3.59 -5.60 11.43
CA CYS A 197 -3.44 -4.24 10.96
C CYS A 197 -1.97 -3.76 11.02
N PHE A 198 -1.27 -4.03 12.14
CA PHE A 198 0.15 -3.68 12.29
C PHE A 198 1.03 -4.45 11.29
N THR A 199 0.85 -5.77 11.19
CA THR A 199 1.63 -6.61 10.25
C THR A 199 1.36 -6.21 8.80
N PHE A 200 0.11 -5.93 8.45
CA PHE A 200 -0.25 -5.42 7.12
C PHE A 200 0.44 -4.07 6.83
N PHE A 201 0.38 -3.13 7.79
CA PHE A 201 0.98 -1.80 7.62
C PHE A 201 2.50 -1.86 7.40
N VAL A 202 3.21 -2.71 8.15
CA VAL A 202 4.67 -2.90 7.95
C VAL A 202 4.94 -3.59 6.62
N ALA A 203 4.20 -4.64 6.28
CA ALA A 203 4.39 -5.39 5.05
C ALA A 203 4.12 -4.55 3.80
N MET A 204 3.05 -3.73 3.79
CA MET A 204 2.76 -2.84 2.65
C MET A 204 3.85 -1.78 2.43
N ASN A 205 4.53 -1.31 3.51
CA ASN A 205 5.68 -0.42 3.39
C ASN A 205 6.87 -1.11 2.75
N ALA A 206 7.13 -2.37 3.13
CA ALA A 206 8.22 -3.15 2.59
C ALA A 206 7.98 -3.58 1.13
N GLU A 207 6.74 -3.88 0.74
CA GLU A 207 6.37 -4.23 -0.63
C GLU A 207 6.62 -3.09 -1.62
N ASN A 208 6.41 -1.84 -1.19
CA ASN A 208 6.62 -0.67 -2.04
C ASN A 208 8.08 -0.16 -2.06
N ASN A 209 9.04 -0.89 -1.50
CA ASN A 209 10.46 -0.53 -1.47
C ASN A 209 10.75 0.91 -0.99
N ARG A 210 9.89 1.47 -0.11
CA ARG A 210 10.06 2.83 0.42
C ARG A 210 10.79 2.85 1.76
N THR A 211 11.52 3.90 2.06
CA THR A 211 12.16 4.08 3.37
C THR A 211 11.16 3.89 4.51
N PRO A 212 11.49 3.06 5.53
CA PRO A 212 12.81 2.52 5.91
C PRO A 212 13.25 1.25 5.17
N PHE A 213 12.44 0.69 4.24
CA PHE A 213 12.67 -0.55 3.51
C PHE A 213 13.22 -0.32 2.08
N ASP A 214 13.86 0.80 1.82
CA ASP A 214 14.39 1.24 0.53
C ASP A 214 15.83 0.72 0.30
N LEU A 215 15.99 -0.59 0.31
CA LEU A 215 17.28 -1.25 0.08
C LEU A 215 17.63 -1.42 -1.40
N PRO A 216 16.67 -1.63 -2.30
CA PRO A 216 16.94 -1.76 -3.71
C PRO A 216 17.50 -0.50 -4.36
N GLU A 217 17.09 0.68 -3.86
CA GLU A 217 17.47 2.00 -4.35
C GLU A 217 18.59 2.67 -3.56
N ALA A 218 19.22 1.92 -2.63
CA ALA A 218 20.24 2.47 -1.75
C ALA A 218 21.37 3.16 -2.54
N GLU A 219 21.29 4.48 -2.71
CA GLU A 219 22.24 5.31 -3.47
C GLU A 219 23.70 5.10 -3.02
N SER A 220 23.88 4.88 -1.71
CA SER A 220 25.21 4.67 -1.12
C SER A 220 25.83 3.30 -1.47
N GLU A 221 25.04 2.30 -1.85
CA GLU A 221 25.51 0.94 -2.11
C GLU A 221 25.40 0.53 -3.59
N LEU A 222 24.30 0.87 -4.28
CA LEU A 222 23.92 0.38 -5.59
C LEU A 222 23.67 1.47 -6.64
N VAL A 223 24.07 2.72 -6.37
CA VAL A 223 23.86 3.91 -7.21
C VAL A 223 22.38 4.28 -7.33
N ALA A 224 21.59 3.52 -8.12
CA ALA A 224 20.14 3.70 -8.26
C ALA A 224 19.43 2.35 -8.38
N GLY A 225 20.09 1.25 -8.01
CA GLY A 225 19.48 -0.09 -8.02
C GLY A 225 19.02 -0.55 -9.39
N TYR A 226 17.82 -1.17 -9.46
CA TYR A 226 17.30 -1.79 -10.68
C TYR A 226 17.02 -0.80 -11.83
N HIS A 227 16.79 0.47 -11.54
CA HIS A 227 16.49 1.50 -12.54
C HIS A 227 17.69 2.36 -12.95
N THR A 228 18.92 1.96 -12.60
CA THR A 228 20.15 2.73 -12.89
C THR A 228 20.31 3.08 -14.36
N GLU A 229 19.98 2.17 -15.26
CA GLU A 229 20.14 2.35 -16.72
C GLU A 229 18.88 2.95 -17.39
N TYR A 230 17.81 3.15 -16.63
CA TYR A 230 16.55 3.65 -17.19
C TYR A 230 16.52 5.18 -17.23
N SER A 231 16.07 5.73 -18.35
CA SER A 231 15.91 7.18 -18.55
C SER A 231 14.52 7.54 -19.10
N ALA A 232 14.21 8.84 -19.13
CA ALA A 232 13.00 9.40 -19.75
C ALA A 232 11.70 8.72 -19.27
N MET A 233 10.80 8.37 -20.20
CA MET A 233 9.51 7.76 -19.88
C MET A 233 9.60 6.38 -19.23
N LYS A 234 10.64 5.60 -19.54
CA LYS A 234 10.82 4.26 -18.95
C LYS A 234 11.08 4.34 -17.46
N PHE A 235 11.91 5.29 -17.03
CA PHE A 235 12.08 5.60 -15.61
C PHE A 235 10.78 6.11 -14.97
N ALA A 236 10.04 6.99 -15.68
CA ALA A 236 8.76 7.48 -15.19
C ALA A 236 7.75 6.36 -14.96
N PHE A 237 7.72 5.31 -15.80
CA PHE A 237 6.84 4.15 -15.60
C PHE A 237 7.17 3.36 -14.34
N TYR A 238 8.44 3.19 -13.96
CA TYR A 238 8.80 2.59 -12.68
C TYR A 238 8.33 3.46 -11.50
N MET A 239 8.58 4.76 -11.54
CA MET A 239 8.10 5.69 -10.52
C MET A 239 6.57 5.69 -10.41
N LEU A 240 5.85 5.69 -11.54
CA LEU A 240 4.39 5.57 -11.56
C LEU A 240 3.92 4.22 -11.00
N GLY A 241 4.62 3.13 -11.31
CA GLY A 241 4.36 1.81 -10.75
C GLY A 241 4.46 1.79 -9.23
N GLU A 242 5.51 2.39 -8.69
CA GLU A 242 5.75 2.49 -7.26
C GLU A 242 4.67 3.33 -6.53
N TYR A 243 4.37 4.54 -7.04
CA TYR A 243 3.32 5.37 -6.44
C TYR A 243 1.92 4.77 -6.59
N SER A 244 1.64 4.10 -7.72
CA SER A 244 0.36 3.40 -7.90
C SER A 244 0.25 2.18 -6.99
N GLY A 245 1.32 1.42 -6.78
CA GLY A 245 1.38 0.33 -5.79
C GLY A 245 1.13 0.83 -4.36
N MET A 246 1.77 1.95 -3.98
CA MET A 246 1.53 2.59 -2.69
C MET A 246 0.06 3.00 -2.53
N LEU A 247 -0.55 3.57 -3.56
CA LEU A 247 -1.97 3.96 -3.53
C LEU A 247 -2.88 2.73 -3.42
N VAL A 248 -2.59 1.64 -4.15
CA VAL A 248 -3.31 0.36 -4.06
C VAL A 248 -3.29 -0.17 -2.63
N ASN A 249 -2.11 -0.23 -2.02
CA ASN A 249 -1.94 -0.74 -0.66
C ASN A 249 -2.66 0.12 0.38
N CYS A 250 -2.66 1.46 0.23
CA CYS A 250 -3.46 2.36 1.06
C CYS A 250 -4.98 2.17 0.87
N CYS A 251 -5.43 1.91 -0.36
CA CYS A 251 -6.82 1.60 -0.64
C CYS A 251 -7.23 0.27 0.00
N LEU A 252 -6.40 -0.78 -0.11
CA LEU A 252 -6.63 -2.07 0.55
C LEU A 252 -6.69 -1.92 2.07
N PHE A 253 -5.75 -1.19 2.66
CA PHE A 253 -5.77 -0.90 4.09
C PHE A 253 -7.07 -0.24 4.52
N THR A 254 -7.53 0.74 3.75
CA THR A 254 -8.78 1.46 4.02
C THR A 254 -10.00 0.54 3.94
N VAL A 255 -10.06 -0.35 2.95
CA VAL A 255 -11.17 -1.30 2.77
C VAL A 255 -11.15 -2.38 3.87
N LEU A 256 -9.98 -2.93 4.19
CA LEU A 256 -9.85 -4.07 5.10
C LEU A 256 -9.97 -3.68 6.57
N TYR A 257 -9.45 -2.51 6.96
CA TYR A 257 -9.31 -2.13 8.37
C TYR A 257 -10.09 -0.89 8.79
N LEU A 258 -10.38 0.05 7.88
CA LEU A 258 -11.02 1.33 8.20
C LEU A 258 -12.46 1.48 7.69
N GLY A 259 -13.10 0.39 7.28
CA GLY A 259 -14.50 0.42 6.84
C GLY A 259 -14.74 1.12 5.50
N GLY A 260 -13.74 1.20 4.61
CA GLY A 260 -13.90 1.71 3.25
C GLY A 260 -14.51 3.12 3.19
N TRP A 261 -15.62 3.25 2.48
CA TRP A 261 -16.35 4.53 2.25
C TRP A 261 -17.30 4.93 3.38
N THR A 262 -17.44 4.14 4.46
CA THR A 262 -18.34 4.43 5.55
C THR A 262 -17.63 5.13 6.70
N LEU A 263 -18.32 6.02 7.40
CA LEU A 263 -17.89 6.63 8.66
C LEU A 263 -18.88 6.20 9.76
N CYS A 264 -18.89 4.91 10.05
CA CYS A 264 -19.77 4.37 11.09
C CYS A 264 -18.99 3.41 12.00
N ILE A 265 -19.44 3.36 13.24
CA ILE A 265 -19.03 2.36 14.24
C ILE A 265 -20.35 1.78 14.75
N ALA A 266 -20.55 0.45 14.54
CA ALA A 266 -21.75 -0.25 14.99
C ALA A 266 -23.06 0.45 14.59
N GLU A 267 -23.24 0.70 13.30
CA GLU A 267 -24.40 1.37 12.71
C GLU A 267 -24.59 2.87 13.06
N TRP A 268 -23.77 3.44 13.92
CA TRP A 268 -23.81 4.85 14.26
C TRP A 268 -22.91 5.66 13.31
N GLY A 269 -23.53 6.50 12.49
CA GLY A 269 -22.79 7.37 11.56
C GLY A 269 -23.27 7.30 10.12
N ILE A 270 -22.33 7.53 9.17
CA ILE A 270 -22.63 7.53 7.73
C ILE A 270 -22.50 6.10 7.20
N THR A 271 -23.63 5.45 6.97
CA THR A 271 -23.75 4.06 6.51
C THR A 271 -23.92 3.97 4.99
N THR A 272 -23.68 2.79 4.41
CA THR A 272 -23.94 2.52 2.99
C THR A 272 -25.43 2.75 2.65
N THR A 273 -26.33 2.40 3.57
CA THR A 273 -27.77 2.59 3.39
C THR A 273 -28.18 4.08 3.40
N SER A 274 -27.56 4.90 4.24
CA SER A 274 -27.78 6.34 4.24
C SER A 274 -27.26 7.00 2.96
N LEU A 275 -26.09 6.58 2.49
CA LEU A 275 -25.49 7.07 1.24
C LEU A 275 -26.30 6.62 0.01
N SER A 276 -26.79 5.37 -0.02
CA SER A 276 -27.57 4.86 -1.15
C SER A 276 -28.92 5.59 -1.33
N LYS A 277 -29.53 6.07 -0.26
CA LYS A 277 -30.76 6.90 -0.30
C LYS A 277 -30.53 8.25 -1.01
N LEU A 278 -29.32 8.80 -0.94
CA LEU A 278 -28.95 10.05 -1.60
C LEU A 278 -28.54 9.87 -3.09
N GLY A 279 -28.63 8.65 -3.63
CA GLY A 279 -28.30 8.35 -5.02
C GLY A 279 -26.86 8.71 -5.40
N ILE A 280 -26.68 9.44 -6.52
CA ILE A 280 -25.36 9.84 -7.00
C ILE A 280 -24.61 10.75 -6.01
N VAL A 281 -25.30 11.65 -5.33
CA VAL A 281 -24.70 12.55 -4.33
C VAL A 281 -24.14 11.75 -3.16
N GLY A 282 -24.88 10.76 -2.67
CA GLY A 282 -24.39 9.86 -1.63
C GLY A 282 -23.17 9.06 -2.07
N GLY A 283 -23.15 8.61 -3.33
CA GLY A 283 -21.97 7.97 -3.92
C GLY A 283 -20.75 8.87 -3.94
N LEU A 284 -20.89 10.13 -4.31
CA LEU A 284 -19.80 11.13 -4.28
C LEU A 284 -19.30 11.39 -2.85
N ILE A 285 -20.20 11.49 -1.87
CA ILE A 285 -19.83 11.63 -0.46
C ILE A 285 -19.04 10.42 0.03
N GLY A 286 -19.50 9.20 -0.28
CA GLY A 286 -18.78 7.98 0.06
C GLY A 286 -17.38 7.91 -0.57
N ALA A 287 -17.28 8.27 -1.85
CA ALA A 287 -15.98 8.34 -2.54
C ALA A 287 -15.06 9.41 -1.91
N ALA A 288 -15.59 10.56 -1.51
CA ALA A 288 -14.81 11.59 -0.84
C ALA A 288 -14.29 11.12 0.53
N ILE A 289 -15.12 10.42 1.32
CA ILE A 289 -14.72 9.82 2.60
C ILE A 289 -13.62 8.77 2.36
N PHE A 290 -13.79 7.91 1.37
CA PHE A 290 -12.79 6.91 1.01
C PHE A 290 -11.45 7.55 0.65
N ILE A 291 -11.44 8.51 -0.27
CA ILE A 291 -10.25 9.25 -0.68
C ILE A 291 -9.59 9.96 0.51
N ALA A 292 -10.38 10.58 1.39
CA ALA A 292 -9.84 11.25 2.59
C ALA A 292 -9.10 10.27 3.52
N LYS A 293 -9.64 9.07 3.75
CA LYS A 293 -8.98 8.02 4.52
C LYS A 293 -7.71 7.52 3.84
N VAL A 294 -7.76 7.25 2.54
CA VAL A 294 -6.59 6.83 1.75
C VAL A 294 -5.50 7.89 1.83
N MET A 295 -5.85 9.17 1.66
CA MET A 295 -4.90 10.28 1.79
C MET A 295 -4.31 10.38 3.19
N ALA A 296 -5.08 10.14 4.24
CA ALA A 296 -4.57 10.11 5.61
C ALA A 296 -3.51 9.02 5.80
N ILE A 297 -3.75 7.80 5.29
CA ILE A 297 -2.77 6.71 5.35
C ILE A 297 -1.53 7.04 4.51
N MET A 298 -1.69 7.62 3.33
CA MET A 298 -0.56 8.06 2.52
C MET A 298 0.28 9.14 3.22
N MET A 299 -0.36 10.06 3.97
CA MET A 299 0.37 11.04 4.80
C MET A 299 1.21 10.35 5.89
N VAL A 300 0.66 9.32 6.55
CA VAL A 300 1.40 8.51 7.52
C VAL A 300 2.60 7.84 6.84
N TYR A 301 2.42 7.32 5.62
CA TYR A 301 3.47 6.71 4.81
C TYR A 301 4.64 7.68 4.55
N ILE A 302 4.33 8.90 4.12
CA ILE A 302 5.33 9.95 3.89
C ILE A 302 6.01 10.35 5.21
N TRP A 303 5.27 10.38 6.31
CA TRP A 303 5.83 10.68 7.63
C TRP A 303 6.83 9.62 8.07
N PHE A 304 6.52 8.33 7.88
CA PHE A 304 7.46 7.24 8.15
C PHE A 304 8.74 7.38 7.32
N ARG A 305 8.62 7.73 6.04
CA ARG A 305 9.77 8.00 5.16
C ARG A 305 10.69 9.09 5.71
N ALA A 306 10.13 10.12 6.34
CA ALA A 306 10.91 11.25 6.87
C ALA A 306 11.56 10.98 8.24
N THR A 307 11.01 10.04 9.03
CA THR A 307 11.39 9.88 10.45
C THR A 307 12.26 8.66 10.71
N PHE A 308 12.06 7.55 10.00
CA PHE A 308 12.78 6.32 10.27
C PHE A 308 14.11 6.24 9.49
N PRO A 309 15.19 5.74 10.13
CA PRO A 309 16.42 5.41 9.43
C PRO A 309 16.23 4.18 8.56
N ARG A 310 17.05 4.04 7.51
CA ARG A 310 17.07 2.88 6.63
C ARG A 310 17.56 1.62 7.38
N PHE A 311 16.90 0.48 7.17
CA PHE A 311 17.36 -0.80 7.69
C PHE A 311 18.51 -1.37 6.87
N ARG A 312 19.32 -2.24 7.49
CA ARG A 312 20.27 -3.10 6.77
C ARG A 312 19.54 -4.33 6.21
N PHE A 313 20.03 -4.90 5.11
CA PHE A 313 19.39 -6.06 4.46
C PHE A 313 19.14 -7.23 5.43
N ASP A 314 20.14 -7.58 6.28
CA ASP A 314 20.01 -8.65 7.26
C ASP A 314 18.89 -8.37 8.28
N GLN A 315 18.80 -7.13 8.78
CA GLN A 315 17.77 -6.71 9.72
C GLN A 315 16.38 -6.78 9.12
N LEU A 316 16.27 -6.38 7.86
CA LEU A 316 15.02 -6.41 7.12
C LEU A 316 14.54 -7.85 6.91
N MET A 317 15.41 -8.74 6.46
CA MET A 317 15.06 -10.16 6.28
C MET A 317 14.72 -10.84 7.60
N ASP A 318 15.48 -10.56 8.66
CA ASP A 318 15.19 -11.05 10.02
C ASP A 318 13.84 -10.56 10.54
N LEU A 319 13.48 -9.30 10.29
CA LEU A 319 12.17 -8.74 10.66
C LEU A 319 11.03 -9.49 9.96
N GLY A 320 11.14 -9.73 8.65
CA GLY A 320 10.13 -10.45 7.88
C GLY A 320 9.94 -11.89 8.37
N TRP A 321 11.01 -12.68 8.38
CA TRP A 321 10.97 -14.10 8.66
C TRP A 321 10.83 -14.46 10.13
N LYS A 322 11.58 -13.78 11.02
CA LYS A 322 11.62 -14.13 12.45
C LYS A 322 10.51 -13.46 13.27
N TRP A 323 9.96 -12.33 12.79
CA TRP A 323 8.98 -11.57 13.58
C TRP A 323 7.63 -11.45 12.88
N MET A 324 7.57 -10.99 11.63
CA MET A 324 6.30 -10.70 10.95
C MET A 324 5.50 -11.98 10.65
N ILE A 325 6.14 -13.02 10.14
CA ILE A 325 5.45 -14.30 9.84
C ILE A 325 4.92 -14.97 11.10
N PRO A 326 5.73 -15.19 12.17
CA PRO A 326 5.22 -15.77 13.40
C PRO A 326 4.12 -14.94 14.06
N LEU A 327 4.23 -13.60 13.99
CA LEU A 327 3.23 -12.69 14.53
C LEU A 327 1.89 -12.80 13.79
N ALA A 328 1.93 -12.83 12.45
CA ALA A 328 0.74 -13.00 11.63
C ALA A 328 0.08 -14.37 11.85
N LEU A 329 0.87 -15.45 11.97
CA LEU A 329 0.37 -16.78 12.30
C LEU A 329 -0.27 -16.82 13.68
N ALA A 330 0.38 -16.24 14.69
CA ALA A 330 -0.18 -16.15 16.04
C ALA A 330 -1.54 -15.42 16.03
N ASN A 331 -1.65 -14.33 15.27
CA ASN A 331 -2.92 -13.61 15.08
C ASN A 331 -4.02 -14.51 14.50
N ILE A 332 -3.72 -15.28 13.46
CA ILE A 332 -4.67 -16.22 12.83
C ILE A 332 -5.14 -17.27 13.83
N PHE A 333 -4.20 -17.91 14.57
CA PHE A 333 -4.56 -18.93 15.54
C PHE A 333 -5.41 -18.37 16.68
N VAL A 334 -5.04 -17.21 17.24
CA VAL A 334 -5.80 -16.57 18.31
C VAL A 334 -7.20 -16.17 17.82
N THR A 335 -7.30 -15.58 16.62
CA THR A 335 -8.60 -15.25 16.02
C THR A 335 -9.46 -16.49 15.83
N GLY A 336 -8.89 -17.59 15.30
CA GLY A 336 -9.60 -18.85 15.11
C GLY A 336 -10.10 -19.48 16.40
N ILE A 337 -9.27 -19.51 17.44
CA ILE A 337 -9.65 -20.04 18.76
C ILE A 337 -10.80 -19.22 19.36
N ILE A 338 -10.74 -17.88 19.26
CA ILE A 338 -11.77 -17.01 19.82
C ILE A 338 -13.09 -17.18 19.07
N LEU A 339 -13.06 -17.26 17.73
CA LEU A 339 -14.26 -17.49 16.90
C LEU A 339 -14.90 -18.86 17.19
N LEU A 340 -14.09 -19.89 17.43
CA LEU A 340 -14.59 -21.23 17.79
C LEU A 340 -15.14 -21.29 19.23
N ALA A 341 -14.49 -20.58 20.17
CA ALA A 341 -14.92 -20.55 21.56
C ALA A 341 -16.18 -19.70 21.79
N LEU A 342 -16.41 -18.70 20.93
CA LEU A 342 -17.52 -17.78 21.03
C LEU A 342 -18.36 -17.81 19.73
N PRO A 343 -19.07 -18.92 19.44
CA PRO A 343 -19.89 -19.03 18.21
C PRO A 343 -21.00 -17.98 18.15
N ALA A 344 -21.34 -17.34 19.27
CA ALA A 344 -22.30 -16.24 19.33
C ALA A 344 -21.80 -14.92 18.66
N VAL A 345 -20.53 -14.84 18.27
CA VAL A 345 -19.97 -13.70 17.52
C VAL A 345 -20.63 -13.57 16.14
N GLU A 346 -21.15 -14.68 15.57
CA GLU A 346 -21.86 -14.67 14.30
C GLU A 346 -23.33 -14.20 14.40
N VAL A 347 -23.94 -14.23 15.60
CA VAL A 347 -25.39 -14.08 15.79
C VAL A 347 -25.83 -12.63 16.11
N GLY A 348 -24.88 -11.71 16.36
CA GLY A 348 -25.18 -10.32 16.76
C GLY A 348 -25.65 -10.18 18.22
N GLY A 349 -25.59 -8.96 18.75
CA GLY A 349 -25.98 -8.62 20.13
C GLY A 349 -24.80 -8.42 21.07
N ILE A 350 -25.05 -8.46 22.40
CA ILE A 350 -24.03 -8.19 23.45
C ILE A 350 -22.83 -9.16 23.35
N TRP A 351 -23.06 -10.40 22.99
CA TRP A 351 -22.01 -11.41 22.83
C TRP A 351 -21.04 -11.13 21.68
N HIS A 352 -21.52 -10.50 20.63
CA HIS A 352 -20.69 -10.04 19.51
C HIS A 352 -19.68 -8.97 19.97
N TRP A 353 -20.15 -7.95 20.70
CA TRP A 353 -19.32 -6.89 21.27
C TRP A 353 -18.25 -7.45 22.20
N LEU A 354 -18.61 -8.42 23.05
CA LEU A 354 -17.66 -9.09 23.92
C LEU A 354 -16.57 -9.83 23.11
N GLY A 355 -16.93 -10.50 22.03
CA GLY A 355 -15.97 -11.16 21.14
C GLY A 355 -14.98 -10.17 20.51
N GLU A 356 -15.45 -9.04 19.99
CA GLU A 356 -14.58 -7.99 19.41
C GLU A 356 -13.67 -7.35 20.47
N VAL A 357 -14.16 -7.10 21.65
CA VAL A 357 -13.35 -6.58 22.77
C VAL A 357 -12.27 -7.59 23.18
N ILE A 358 -12.62 -8.89 23.29
CA ILE A 358 -11.65 -9.93 23.61
C ILE A 358 -10.59 -10.05 22.52
N LEU A 359 -10.96 -9.99 21.24
CA LEU A 359 -10.01 -9.98 20.11
C LEU A 359 -9.07 -8.77 20.19
N SER A 360 -9.59 -7.60 20.50
CA SER A 360 -8.79 -6.37 20.65
C SER A 360 -7.79 -6.46 21.79
N ILE A 361 -8.21 -6.99 22.96
CA ILE A 361 -7.34 -7.19 24.12
C ILE A 361 -6.28 -8.25 23.82
N ALA A 362 -6.65 -9.38 23.20
CA ALA A 362 -5.72 -10.42 22.79
C ALA A 362 -4.67 -9.88 21.81
N GLY A 363 -5.10 -9.09 20.83
CA GLY A 363 -4.20 -8.41 19.88
C GLY A 363 -3.22 -7.47 20.58
N ALA A 364 -3.69 -6.64 21.50
CA ALA A 364 -2.85 -5.74 22.28
C ALA A 364 -1.84 -6.52 23.16
N ALA A 365 -2.25 -7.64 23.77
CA ALA A 365 -1.38 -8.51 24.55
C ALA A 365 -0.27 -9.16 23.68
N ILE A 366 -0.59 -9.61 22.49
CA ILE A 366 0.40 -10.16 21.53
C ILE A 366 1.42 -9.08 21.15
N ILE A 367 0.99 -7.87 20.82
CA ILE A 367 1.91 -6.76 20.49
C ILE A 367 2.81 -6.42 21.68
N ALA A 368 2.23 -6.29 22.88
CA ALA A 368 3.01 -6.02 24.10
C ALA A 368 4.05 -7.11 24.37
N PHE A 369 3.68 -8.38 24.20
CA PHE A 369 4.58 -9.52 24.38
C PHE A 369 5.72 -9.53 23.34
N THR A 370 5.42 -9.25 22.07
CA THR A 370 6.44 -9.16 21.02
C THR A 370 7.40 -8.00 21.24
N LEU A 371 6.90 -6.83 21.64
CA LEU A 371 7.73 -5.70 22.01
C LEU A 371 8.63 -6.02 23.22
N PHE A 372 8.11 -6.71 24.23
CA PHE A 372 8.88 -7.17 25.37
C PHE A 372 10.00 -8.14 24.96
N LEU A 373 9.74 -9.09 24.07
CA LEU A 373 10.75 -9.99 23.54
C LEU A 373 11.82 -9.22 22.74
N LEU A 374 11.42 -8.27 21.90
CA LEU A 374 12.33 -7.42 21.12
C LEU A 374 13.30 -6.64 22.04
N THR A 375 12.78 -6.07 23.13
CA THR A 375 13.63 -5.33 24.09
C THR A 375 14.62 -6.24 24.81
N ARG A 376 14.27 -7.49 25.08
CA ARG A 376 15.17 -8.47 25.71
C ARG A 376 16.23 -9.03 24.75
N THR A 377 15.90 -9.20 23.48
CA THR A 377 16.81 -9.74 22.45
C THR A 377 17.72 -8.68 21.83
N ALA A 378 17.39 -7.39 21.99
CA ALA A 378 18.24 -6.30 21.59
C ALA A 378 19.56 -6.34 22.40
N LYS A 379 20.62 -6.94 21.81
CA LYS A 379 21.96 -6.89 22.39
C LYS A 379 22.35 -5.43 22.56
N PRO A 380 22.86 -5.02 23.75
CA PRO A 380 23.37 -3.67 23.92
C PRO A 380 24.42 -3.43 22.84
N ALA A 381 24.32 -2.29 22.15
CA ALA A 381 25.28 -1.91 21.13
C ALA A 381 26.69 -2.03 21.73
N ARG A 382 27.54 -2.90 21.14
CA ARG A 382 28.94 -3.02 21.55
C ARG A 382 29.52 -1.61 21.51
N ARG A 383 29.80 -1.05 22.67
CA ARG A 383 30.58 0.18 22.77
C ARG A 383 31.92 -0.13 22.09
N ILE A 384 32.16 0.48 20.95
CA ILE A 384 33.48 0.48 20.32
C ILE A 384 34.39 1.12 21.35
N PRO A 385 35.42 0.41 21.85
CA PRO A 385 36.35 1.07 22.76
C PRO A 385 36.95 2.26 22.01
N ALA A 386 36.81 3.44 22.60
CA ALA A 386 37.52 4.63 22.12
C ALA A 386 39.00 4.26 22.13
N HIS A 387 39.59 4.10 20.96
CA HIS A 387 41.04 3.97 20.86
C HIS A 387 41.64 5.25 21.45
N ALA A 388 42.22 5.08 22.64
CA ALA A 388 43.14 6.03 23.17
C ALA A 388 44.33 6.05 22.19
N GLY A 389 44.44 7.13 21.41
CA GLY A 389 45.59 7.51 20.64
C GLY A 389 46.15 8.77 21.22
#